data_f208056a8b8cfbf985772d24ecadd714
#
_entry.id   f208056a8b8cfbf985772d24ecadd714
#
_cell.length_a   1.000
_cell.length_b   1.000
_cell.length_c   1.000
_cell.angle_alpha   90.00
_cell.angle_beta   90.00
_cell.angle_gamma   90.00
#
_symmetry.space_group_name_H-M   'P 1'
#
loop_
_entity.id
_entity.type
_entity.pdbx_description
1 polymer ?
#
loop_
_entity_poly.entity_id
_entity_poly.type
_entity_poly.pdbx_seq_one_letter_code
_entity_poly.pdbx_strand_id
1 'polypeptide(L)'
;GNWDSERVEFYLPYVNGDKVTILNDAINSCEEIGVNFDTIFSNTITSYNPDNKGRSSGKSSSDIERILAFKALGRRDPIEYVDSWENVLQNAIFVEKQYKDEEYRRRLNDIQYEVTRNSATEPPFTGEYWDEKRNGEYFCICCGHKLFTSEMKYDSGCGWPSFFTEDDNASIEQVEDRSYGMHRVEVKCSKCDAHLGHIFNDGPINKGGMRYCINSASMDFKEE
;
A
#
# COMPACT_ATOMS: atom_id res chain seq x y z
N GLY A 1 -11.57 35.51 35.40
CA GLY A 1 -11.97 34.17 35.81
C GLY A 1 -10.80 33.21 35.65
N ASN A 2 -10.41 32.54 36.71
CA ASN A 2 -9.39 31.50 36.64
C ASN A 2 -9.92 30.33 35.79
N TRP A 3 -9.23 30.01 34.73
CA TRP A 3 -9.46 28.80 33.98
C TRP A 3 -8.93 27.63 34.79
N ASP A 4 -9.81 26.75 35.22
CA ASP A 4 -9.45 25.52 35.91
C ASP A 4 -9.05 24.49 34.84
N SER A 5 -7.74 24.36 34.59
CA SER A 5 -7.20 23.47 33.57
C SER A 5 -7.49 21.98 33.84
N GLU A 6 -7.89 21.61 35.05
CA GLU A 6 -8.22 20.23 35.43
C GLU A 6 -9.64 19.82 34.98
N ARG A 7 -10.45 20.74 34.44
CA ARG A 7 -11.82 20.49 33.98
C ARG A 7 -12.01 20.58 32.48
N VAL A 8 -10.95 20.80 31.72
CA VAL A 8 -11.05 20.87 30.25
C VAL A 8 -10.71 19.49 29.65
N GLU A 9 -11.72 18.77 29.29
CA GLU A 9 -11.58 17.53 28.53
C GLU A 9 -11.52 17.86 27.03
N PHE A 10 -10.43 17.46 26.36
CA PHE A 10 -10.26 17.64 24.92
C PHE A 10 -10.77 16.41 24.19
N TYR A 11 -11.86 16.56 23.46
CA TYR A 11 -12.33 15.54 22.54
C TYR A 11 -11.64 15.71 21.17
N LEU A 12 -10.76 14.78 20.83
CA LEU A 12 -10.00 14.78 19.59
C LEU A 12 -10.28 13.47 18.82
N PRO A 13 -11.46 13.30 18.19
CA PRO A 13 -11.93 12.04 17.63
C PRO A 13 -11.03 11.50 16.50
N TYR A 14 -10.25 12.37 15.85
CA TYR A 14 -9.44 12.03 14.69
C TYR A 14 -7.93 12.16 14.92
N VAL A 15 -7.47 12.19 16.16
CA VAL A 15 -6.04 12.31 16.46
C VAL A 15 -5.19 11.21 15.84
N ASN A 16 -5.77 10.01 15.69
CA ASN A 16 -5.16 8.86 15.06
C ASN A 16 -5.82 8.47 13.71
N GLY A 17 -6.69 9.33 13.19
CA GLY A 17 -7.42 9.13 11.94
C GLY A 17 -6.81 9.90 10.78
N ASP A 18 -7.05 9.40 9.59
CA ASP A 18 -6.74 10.09 8.34
C ASP A 18 -7.96 10.82 7.76
N LYS A 19 -7.78 11.48 6.62
CA LYS A 19 -8.89 12.17 5.94
C LYS A 19 -9.96 11.21 5.42
N VAL A 20 -9.63 9.95 5.14
CA VAL A 20 -10.60 8.93 4.72
C VAL A 20 -11.57 8.61 5.86
N THR A 21 -11.02 8.42 7.07
CA THR A 21 -11.82 8.21 8.29
C THR A 21 -12.76 9.39 8.54
N ILE A 22 -12.25 10.63 8.46
CA ILE A 22 -13.05 11.84 8.64
C ILE A 22 -14.20 11.92 7.63
N LEU A 23 -13.93 11.62 6.36
CA LEU A 23 -14.95 11.65 5.31
C LEU A 23 -16.00 10.55 5.47
N ASN A 24 -15.62 9.33 5.88
CA ASN A 24 -16.56 8.26 6.17
C ASN A 24 -17.51 8.62 7.32
N ASP A 25 -16.97 9.15 8.42
CA ASP A 25 -17.80 9.60 9.55
C ASP A 25 -18.73 10.75 9.16
N ALA A 26 -18.25 11.66 8.32
CA ALA A 26 -19.08 12.75 7.80
C ALA A 26 -20.20 12.25 6.88
N ILE A 27 -19.97 11.22 6.05
CA ILE A 27 -20.99 10.58 5.23
C ILE A 27 -22.09 10.00 6.13
N ASN A 28 -21.71 9.18 7.12
CA ASN A 28 -22.63 8.55 8.06
C ASN A 28 -23.45 9.61 8.82
N SER A 29 -22.80 10.66 9.35
CA SER A 29 -23.46 11.73 10.06
C SER A 29 -24.43 12.52 9.17
N CYS A 30 -24.07 12.77 7.90
CA CYS A 30 -24.96 13.44 6.95
C CYS A 30 -26.21 12.58 6.64
N GLU A 31 -26.05 11.26 6.53
CA GLU A 31 -27.16 10.33 6.32
C GLU A 31 -28.10 10.30 7.53
N GLU A 32 -27.56 10.24 8.76
CA GLU A 32 -28.35 10.23 10.00
C GLU A 32 -29.21 11.47 10.17
N ILE A 33 -28.72 12.65 9.80
CA ILE A 33 -29.46 13.91 9.94
C ILE A 33 -30.20 14.35 8.68
N GLY A 34 -30.14 13.54 7.60
CA GLY A 34 -30.85 13.80 6.33
C GLY A 34 -30.32 14.98 5.53
N VAL A 35 -28.99 15.28 5.62
CA VAL A 35 -28.33 16.35 4.88
C VAL A 35 -27.48 15.77 3.76
N ASN A 36 -27.46 16.44 2.60
CA ASN A 36 -26.64 16.00 1.48
C ASN A 36 -25.16 16.29 1.73
N PHE A 37 -24.33 15.25 1.76
CA PHE A 37 -22.90 15.33 1.97
C PHE A 37 -22.18 16.28 0.98
N ASP A 38 -22.49 16.18 -0.32
CA ASP A 38 -21.82 17.00 -1.34
C ASP A 38 -22.15 18.49 -1.19
N THR A 39 -23.37 18.81 -0.70
CA THR A 39 -23.77 20.18 -0.39
C THR A 39 -22.91 20.80 0.71
N ILE A 40 -22.56 20.01 1.74
CA ILE A 40 -21.66 20.48 2.81
C ILE A 40 -20.24 20.60 2.29
N PHE A 41 -19.73 19.53 1.67
CA PHE A 41 -18.31 19.47 1.28
C PHE A 41 -17.95 20.33 0.08
N SER A 42 -18.91 20.74 -0.75
CA SER A 42 -18.68 21.76 -1.80
C SER A 42 -18.34 23.15 -1.22
N ASN A 43 -18.69 23.41 0.04
CA ASN A 43 -18.40 24.65 0.76
C ASN A 43 -17.16 24.58 1.66
N THR A 44 -16.39 23.47 1.61
CA THR A 44 -15.14 23.29 2.36
C THR A 44 -13.94 23.37 1.44
N ILE A 45 -12.85 23.95 1.90
CA ILE A 45 -11.60 24.04 1.14
C ILE A 45 -10.42 23.71 2.06
N THR A 46 -9.42 23.02 1.54
CA THR A 46 -8.17 22.70 2.25
C THR A 46 -6.99 23.54 1.77
N SER A 47 -7.12 24.21 0.64
CA SER A 47 -6.08 25.08 0.10
C SER A 47 -5.90 26.35 0.92
N TYR A 48 -4.67 26.63 1.32
CA TYR A 48 -4.31 27.88 2.01
C TYR A 48 -4.11 29.07 1.03
N ASN A 49 -4.07 28.79 -0.27
CA ASN A 49 -3.87 29.81 -1.31
C ASN A 49 -4.78 29.51 -2.52
N PRO A 50 -6.10 29.71 -2.37
CA PRO A 50 -7.03 29.56 -3.49
C PRO A 50 -6.83 30.69 -4.53
N ASP A 51 -7.30 30.47 -5.75
CA ASP A 51 -7.30 31.51 -6.77
C ASP A 51 -8.32 32.64 -6.42
N ASN A 52 -8.39 33.67 -7.25
CA ASN A 52 -9.30 34.81 -7.04
C ASN A 52 -10.79 34.44 -7.15
N LYS A 53 -11.12 33.21 -7.56
CA LYS A 53 -12.48 32.63 -7.56
C LYS A 53 -12.73 31.67 -6.40
N GLY A 54 -11.78 31.53 -5.49
CA GLY A 54 -11.87 30.61 -4.35
C GLY A 54 -11.58 29.15 -4.69
N ARG A 55 -11.05 28.84 -5.89
CA ARG A 55 -10.76 27.45 -6.31
C ARG A 55 -9.39 27.00 -5.85
N SER A 56 -9.29 25.74 -5.41
CA SER A 56 -8.02 25.10 -5.07
C SER A 56 -7.20 24.75 -6.32
N SER A 57 -5.87 24.85 -6.22
CA SER A 57 -4.96 24.36 -7.27
C SER A 57 -4.90 22.84 -7.36
N GLY A 58 -5.28 22.10 -6.31
CA GLY A 58 -5.11 20.66 -6.20
C GLY A 58 -3.66 20.20 -6.00
N LYS A 59 -2.73 21.12 -5.68
CA LYS A 59 -1.27 20.84 -5.65
C LYS A 59 -0.64 20.93 -4.27
N SER A 60 -1.29 21.56 -3.31
CA SER A 60 -0.77 21.60 -1.94
C SER A 60 -0.87 20.20 -1.28
N SER A 61 -0.03 19.92 -0.28
CA SER A 61 -0.08 18.64 0.44
C SER A 61 -1.49 18.34 0.98
N SER A 62 -2.16 19.35 1.56
CA SER A 62 -3.53 19.19 2.05
C SER A 62 -4.57 18.97 0.96
N ASP A 63 -4.37 19.54 -0.23
CA ASP A 63 -5.24 19.26 -1.39
C ASP A 63 -5.03 17.82 -1.89
N ILE A 64 -3.77 17.39 -2.01
CA ILE A 64 -3.41 16.03 -2.43
C ILE A 64 -4.02 14.99 -1.49
N GLU A 65 -3.87 15.16 -0.17
CA GLU A 65 -4.49 14.28 0.82
C GLU A 65 -6.02 14.26 0.71
N ARG A 66 -6.65 15.41 0.46
CA ARG A 66 -8.11 15.50 0.25
C ARG A 66 -8.54 14.75 -1.00
N ILE A 67 -7.88 14.99 -2.14
CA ILE A 67 -8.17 14.35 -3.42
C ILE A 67 -8.05 12.82 -3.29
N LEU A 68 -6.98 12.34 -2.65
CA LEU A 68 -6.76 10.91 -2.43
C LEU A 68 -7.79 10.29 -1.48
N ALA A 69 -8.25 11.03 -0.47
CA ALA A 69 -9.32 10.57 0.41
C ALA A 69 -10.64 10.41 -0.33
N PHE A 70 -11.03 11.36 -1.17
CA PHE A 70 -12.23 11.21 -2.02
C PHE A 70 -12.10 10.06 -3.02
N LYS A 71 -10.91 9.87 -3.61
CA LYS A 71 -10.61 8.71 -4.47
C LYS A 71 -10.80 7.39 -3.72
N ALA A 72 -10.28 7.28 -2.50
CA ALA A 72 -10.39 6.06 -1.68
C ALA A 72 -11.84 5.68 -1.36
N LEU A 73 -12.73 6.68 -1.28
CA LEU A 73 -14.17 6.50 -1.12
C LEU A 73 -14.91 6.22 -2.45
N GLY A 74 -14.21 6.13 -3.58
CA GLY A 74 -14.83 5.99 -4.90
C GLY A 74 -15.66 7.21 -5.33
N ARG A 75 -15.40 8.40 -4.75
CA ARG A 75 -16.16 9.63 -4.98
C ARG A 75 -15.29 10.68 -5.66
N ARG A 76 -15.96 11.57 -6.41
CA ARG A 76 -15.36 12.83 -6.84
C ARG A 76 -15.49 13.86 -5.71
N ASP A 77 -14.44 14.67 -5.50
CA ASP A 77 -14.54 15.81 -4.59
C ASP A 77 -15.53 16.86 -5.16
N PRO A 78 -16.52 17.32 -4.39
CA PRO A 78 -17.53 18.23 -4.85
C PRO A 78 -17.07 19.69 -5.05
N ILE A 79 -15.84 20.05 -4.64
CA ILE A 79 -15.32 21.41 -4.90
C ILE A 79 -14.86 21.59 -6.34
N GLU A 80 -14.77 22.85 -6.77
CA GLU A 80 -14.12 23.21 -8.02
C GLU A 80 -12.62 23.41 -7.84
N TYR A 81 -11.84 22.77 -8.72
CA TYR A 81 -10.41 23.00 -8.83
C TYR A 81 -10.08 23.96 -9.99
N VAL A 82 -8.87 24.53 -9.97
CA VAL A 82 -8.38 25.35 -11.10
C VAL A 82 -8.28 24.53 -12.38
N ASP A 83 -7.93 23.25 -12.24
CA ASP A 83 -7.85 22.28 -13.34
C ASP A 83 -9.00 21.25 -13.25
N SER A 84 -9.14 20.37 -14.24
CA SER A 84 -10.14 19.31 -14.22
C SER A 84 -9.90 18.32 -13.07
N TRP A 85 -10.97 17.65 -12.61
CA TRP A 85 -10.85 16.61 -11.58
C TRP A 85 -9.88 15.51 -12.00
N GLU A 86 -9.94 15.10 -13.25
CA GLU A 86 -9.09 14.05 -13.80
C GLU A 86 -7.61 14.42 -13.70
N ASN A 87 -7.27 15.68 -14.02
CA ASN A 87 -5.90 16.18 -13.97
C ASN A 87 -5.38 16.31 -12.53
N VAL A 88 -6.18 16.89 -11.62
CA VAL A 88 -5.76 17.00 -10.21
C VAL A 88 -5.65 15.64 -9.55
N LEU A 89 -6.51 14.67 -9.89
CA LEU A 89 -6.46 13.31 -9.42
C LEU A 89 -5.19 12.58 -9.92
N GLN A 90 -4.88 12.69 -11.21
CA GLN A 90 -3.65 12.10 -11.77
C GLN A 90 -2.39 12.70 -11.12
N ASN A 91 -2.37 14.00 -10.91
CA ASN A 91 -1.28 14.67 -10.21
C ASN A 91 -1.16 14.17 -8.75
N ALA A 92 -2.26 14.04 -8.02
CA ALA A 92 -2.26 13.56 -6.65
C ALA A 92 -1.72 12.12 -6.53
N ILE A 93 -2.15 11.23 -7.43
CA ILE A 93 -1.65 9.86 -7.51
C ILE A 93 -0.15 9.83 -7.81
N PHE A 94 0.30 10.65 -8.76
CA PHE A 94 1.72 10.73 -9.12
C PHE A 94 2.58 11.20 -7.95
N VAL A 95 2.17 12.25 -7.25
CA VAL A 95 2.90 12.78 -6.09
C VAL A 95 2.91 11.78 -4.95
N GLU A 96 1.78 11.10 -4.65
CA GLU A 96 1.73 10.04 -3.64
C GLU A 96 2.71 8.92 -3.95
N LYS A 97 2.77 8.49 -5.21
CA LYS A 97 3.70 7.44 -5.65
C LYS A 97 5.17 7.86 -5.44
N GLN A 98 5.53 9.10 -5.77
CA GLN A 98 6.88 9.61 -5.54
C GLN A 98 7.24 9.67 -4.06
N TYR A 99 6.31 10.12 -3.21
CA TYR A 99 6.51 10.18 -1.76
C TYR A 99 6.76 8.79 -1.17
N LYS A 100 5.96 7.80 -1.57
CA LYS A 100 6.17 6.39 -1.16
C LYS A 100 7.49 5.83 -1.64
N ASP A 101 7.89 6.14 -2.87
CA ASP A 101 9.17 5.69 -3.43
C ASP A 101 10.37 6.27 -2.67
N GLU A 102 10.34 7.57 -2.35
CA GLU A 102 11.38 8.19 -1.53
C GLU A 102 11.43 7.62 -0.10
N GLU A 103 10.29 7.26 0.48
CA GLU A 103 10.22 6.58 1.77
C GLU A 103 10.88 5.20 1.69
N TYR A 104 10.58 4.42 0.65
CA TYR A 104 11.22 3.11 0.44
C TYR A 104 12.72 3.25 0.25
N ARG A 105 13.21 4.23 -0.55
CA ARG A 105 14.65 4.49 -0.72
C ARG A 105 15.37 4.80 0.59
N ARG A 106 14.72 5.48 1.51
CA ARG A 106 15.31 5.81 2.83
C ARG A 106 15.32 4.63 3.80
N ARG A 107 14.37 3.71 3.68
CA ARG A 107 14.14 2.64 4.66
C ARG A 107 14.75 1.30 4.22
N LEU A 108 14.75 1.01 2.95
CA LEU A 108 15.24 -0.24 2.39
C LEU A 108 16.74 -0.12 2.06
N ASN A 109 17.47 -1.21 2.17
CA ASN A 109 18.81 -1.29 1.61
C ASN A 109 18.77 -1.45 0.07
N ASP A 110 19.91 -1.35 -0.60
CA ASP A 110 19.99 -1.33 -2.05
C ASP A 110 19.36 -2.57 -2.70
N ILE A 111 19.64 -3.78 -2.23
CA ILE A 111 19.08 -5.00 -2.82
C ILE A 111 17.58 -5.13 -2.55
N GLN A 112 17.11 -4.76 -1.37
CA GLN A 112 15.69 -4.75 -1.04
C GLN A 112 14.93 -3.77 -1.94
N TYR A 113 15.49 -2.57 -2.15
CA TYR A 113 14.91 -1.58 -3.04
C TYR A 113 14.89 -2.05 -4.50
N GLU A 114 16.03 -2.53 -5.03
CA GLU A 114 16.12 -3.01 -6.41
C GLU A 114 15.15 -4.18 -6.68
N VAL A 115 15.05 -5.12 -5.76
CA VAL A 115 14.12 -6.24 -5.87
C VAL A 115 12.68 -5.75 -5.83
N THR A 116 12.29 -5.02 -4.80
CA THR A 116 10.88 -4.72 -4.55
C THR A 116 10.31 -3.61 -5.42
N ARG A 117 11.14 -2.65 -5.89
CA ARG A 117 10.69 -1.45 -6.62
C ARG A 117 11.11 -1.47 -8.10
N ASN A 118 12.22 -2.13 -8.44
CA ASN A 118 12.73 -2.23 -9.81
C ASN A 118 12.60 -3.63 -10.41
N SER A 119 11.88 -4.56 -9.73
CA SER A 119 11.65 -5.95 -10.16
C SER A 119 12.96 -6.71 -10.47
N ALA A 120 14.03 -6.40 -9.73
CA ALA A 120 15.26 -7.16 -9.81
C ALA A 120 15.12 -8.53 -9.11
N THR A 121 16.08 -9.41 -9.34
CA THR A 121 16.19 -10.71 -8.66
C THR A 121 17.53 -10.76 -7.92
N GLU A 122 17.51 -11.11 -6.64
CA GLU A 122 18.73 -11.34 -5.86
C GLU A 122 19.49 -12.56 -6.39
N PRO A 123 20.83 -12.66 -6.25
CA PRO A 123 21.58 -13.85 -6.66
C PRO A 123 21.13 -15.09 -5.87
N PRO A 124 21.14 -16.29 -6.50
CA PRO A 124 20.75 -17.52 -5.82
C PRO A 124 21.69 -17.85 -4.64
N PHE A 125 21.18 -18.43 -3.57
CA PHE A 125 21.91 -18.84 -2.36
C PHE A 125 22.54 -17.70 -1.57
N THR A 126 22.18 -16.43 -1.81
CA THR A 126 22.73 -15.27 -1.12
C THR A 126 21.72 -14.59 -0.18
N GLY A 127 20.44 -14.81 -0.40
CA GLY A 127 19.37 -14.20 0.40
C GLY A 127 19.33 -14.79 1.82
N GLU A 128 18.80 -14.04 2.78
CA GLU A 128 18.78 -14.43 4.19
C GLU A 128 17.90 -15.68 4.46
N TYR A 129 16.80 -15.85 3.71
CA TYR A 129 15.77 -16.83 4.03
C TYR A 129 15.73 -18.04 3.10
N TRP A 130 16.67 -18.21 2.18
CA TRP A 130 16.64 -19.35 1.26
C TRP A 130 16.71 -20.69 2.03
N ASP A 131 17.52 -20.78 3.09
CA ASP A 131 17.69 -21.96 3.96
C ASP A 131 17.04 -21.77 5.36
N GLU A 132 16.13 -20.82 5.54
CA GLU A 132 15.45 -20.59 6.81
C GLU A 132 14.51 -21.77 7.13
N LYS A 133 14.63 -22.34 8.36
CA LYS A 133 13.89 -23.52 8.82
C LYS A 133 13.14 -23.30 10.13
N ARG A 134 13.30 -22.13 10.76
CA ARG A 134 12.55 -21.80 11.98
C ARG A 134 11.07 -21.66 11.67
N ASN A 135 10.23 -21.91 12.68
CA ASN A 135 8.80 -21.65 12.59
C ASN A 135 8.54 -20.15 12.69
N GLY A 136 7.66 -19.66 11.84
CA GLY A 136 7.32 -18.25 11.84
C GLY A 136 6.61 -17.82 10.57
N GLU A 137 6.50 -16.51 10.41
CA GLU A 137 5.74 -15.87 9.34
C GLU A 137 6.63 -14.93 8.53
N TYR A 138 6.35 -14.84 7.23
CA TYR A 138 7.03 -13.97 6.29
C TYR A 138 6.12 -12.80 5.92
N PHE A 139 6.65 -11.58 6.03
CA PHE A 139 5.94 -10.34 5.78
C PHE A 139 6.60 -9.57 4.64
N CYS A 140 5.83 -8.76 3.93
CA CYS A 140 6.38 -7.85 2.94
C CYS A 140 7.29 -6.81 3.61
N ILE A 141 8.55 -6.72 3.17
CA ILE A 141 9.53 -5.77 3.71
C ILE A 141 9.10 -4.31 3.50
N CYS A 142 8.29 -4.04 2.46
CA CYS A 142 7.81 -2.70 2.13
C CYS A 142 6.67 -2.23 3.02
N CYS A 143 5.69 -3.06 3.32
CA CYS A 143 4.45 -2.63 3.98
C CYS A 143 4.06 -3.45 5.22
N GLY A 144 4.82 -4.51 5.55
CA GLY A 144 4.58 -5.33 6.74
C GLY A 144 3.35 -6.23 6.68
N HIS A 145 2.70 -6.39 5.52
CA HIS A 145 1.59 -7.33 5.39
C HIS A 145 2.10 -8.76 5.24
N LYS A 146 1.36 -9.71 5.84
CA LYS A 146 1.68 -11.13 5.79
C LYS A 146 1.63 -11.68 4.36
N LEU A 147 2.60 -12.53 4.02
CA LEU A 147 2.74 -13.15 2.71
C LEU A 147 2.68 -14.69 2.80
N PHE A 148 3.50 -15.29 3.65
CA PHE A 148 3.64 -16.75 3.78
C PHE A 148 3.89 -17.16 5.23
N THR A 149 3.79 -18.48 5.48
CA THR A 149 4.22 -19.11 6.74
C THR A 149 5.31 -20.15 6.49
N SER A 150 6.05 -20.50 7.53
CA SER A 150 7.07 -21.56 7.47
C SER A 150 6.50 -22.94 7.06
N GLU A 151 5.24 -23.21 7.38
CA GLU A 151 4.55 -24.45 7.00
C GLU A 151 4.37 -24.63 5.49
N MET A 152 4.34 -23.51 4.75
CA MET A 152 4.22 -23.49 3.29
C MET A 152 5.57 -23.61 2.60
N LYS A 153 6.67 -23.37 3.35
CA LYS A 153 8.03 -23.36 2.84
C LYS A 153 8.57 -24.77 2.65
N TYR A 154 9.35 -24.96 1.59
CA TYR A 154 10.08 -26.21 1.34
C TYR A 154 11.41 -25.92 0.65
N ASP A 155 12.34 -26.87 0.72
CA ASP A 155 13.60 -26.79 0.01
C ASP A 155 13.42 -27.30 -1.43
N SER A 156 13.49 -26.39 -2.39
CA SER A 156 13.41 -26.68 -3.83
C SER A 156 14.80 -26.83 -4.47
N GLY A 157 15.88 -26.51 -3.73
CA GLY A 157 17.25 -26.50 -4.24
C GLY A 157 17.55 -25.36 -5.25
N CYS A 158 16.63 -24.43 -5.49
CA CYS A 158 16.81 -23.37 -6.49
C CYS A 158 17.63 -22.18 -6.02
N GLY A 159 17.87 -22.04 -4.71
CA GLY A 159 18.66 -20.96 -4.12
C GLY A 159 17.84 -19.75 -3.67
N TRP A 160 16.53 -19.82 -3.72
CA TRP A 160 15.59 -18.82 -3.20
C TRP A 160 14.55 -19.49 -2.28
N PRO A 161 13.96 -18.75 -1.33
CA PRO A 161 12.81 -19.21 -0.57
C PRO A 161 11.70 -19.71 -1.50
N SER A 162 11.24 -20.95 -1.26
CA SER A 162 10.22 -21.58 -2.09
C SER A 162 9.04 -21.99 -1.24
N PHE A 163 7.83 -21.62 -1.68
CA PHE A 163 6.59 -21.96 -1.02
C PHE A 163 5.68 -22.70 -1.99
N PHE A 164 4.91 -23.69 -1.50
CA PHE A 164 4.06 -24.51 -2.38
C PHE A 164 2.63 -23.97 -2.49
N THR A 165 2.25 -23.01 -1.66
CA THR A 165 0.94 -22.34 -1.63
C THR A 165 1.05 -20.97 -1.01
N GLU A 166 0.00 -20.18 -1.10
CA GLU A 166 -0.25 -18.94 -0.36
C GLU A 166 -1.29 -19.17 0.73
N ASP A 167 -1.33 -18.32 1.76
CA ASP A 167 -2.38 -18.27 2.77
C ASP A 167 -3.63 -17.59 2.19
N ASP A 168 -4.84 -18.04 2.55
CA ASP A 168 -6.11 -17.44 2.11
C ASP A 168 -6.20 -15.94 2.46
N ASN A 169 -5.46 -15.49 3.48
CA ASN A 169 -5.37 -14.09 3.90
C ASN A 169 -4.06 -13.41 3.44
N ALA A 170 -3.27 -14.05 2.57
CA ALA A 170 -2.03 -13.47 2.08
C ALA A 170 -2.30 -12.21 1.24
N SER A 171 -1.42 -11.23 1.40
CA SER A 171 -1.46 -10.02 0.58
C SER A 171 -0.67 -10.20 -0.71
N ILE A 172 -1.10 -11.15 -1.55
CA ILE A 172 -0.43 -11.56 -2.80
C ILE A 172 -1.33 -11.26 -4.00
N GLU A 173 -0.71 -10.80 -5.08
CA GLU A 173 -1.31 -10.64 -6.40
C GLU A 173 -0.43 -11.35 -7.44
N GLN A 174 -1.08 -12.03 -8.39
CA GLN A 174 -0.43 -12.72 -9.49
C GLN A 174 -0.65 -11.92 -10.77
N VAL A 175 0.44 -11.54 -11.44
CA VAL A 175 0.42 -10.69 -12.64
C VAL A 175 1.17 -11.37 -13.76
N GLU A 176 0.62 -11.37 -14.98
CA GLU A 176 1.31 -11.90 -16.15
C GLU A 176 2.57 -11.08 -16.46
N ASP A 177 3.74 -11.73 -16.51
CA ASP A 177 5.02 -11.12 -16.86
C ASP A 177 5.51 -11.62 -18.23
N ARG A 178 5.57 -10.70 -19.19
CA ARG A 178 6.08 -10.94 -20.55
C ARG A 178 7.42 -10.27 -20.82
N SER A 179 8.10 -9.81 -19.78
CA SER A 179 9.40 -9.16 -19.92
C SER A 179 10.46 -10.13 -20.48
N TYR A 180 11.45 -9.57 -21.16
CA TYR A 180 12.57 -10.30 -21.73
C TYR A 180 12.20 -11.46 -22.69
N GLY A 181 10.98 -11.43 -23.29
CA GLY A 181 10.48 -12.48 -24.16
C GLY A 181 10.10 -13.78 -23.44
N MET A 182 10.05 -13.79 -22.12
CA MET A 182 9.57 -14.90 -21.30
C MET A 182 8.07 -14.77 -21.01
N HIS A 183 7.42 -15.89 -20.72
CA HIS A 183 6.03 -15.93 -20.27
C HIS A 183 6.01 -16.53 -18.86
N ARG A 184 5.87 -15.68 -17.86
CA ARG A 184 5.90 -16.04 -16.43
C ARG A 184 4.73 -15.42 -15.70
N VAL A 185 4.52 -15.81 -14.45
CA VAL A 185 3.59 -15.17 -13.53
C VAL A 185 4.41 -14.51 -12.41
N GLU A 186 4.39 -13.19 -12.39
CA GLU A 186 5.01 -12.38 -11.34
C GLU A 186 4.15 -12.44 -10.07
N VAL A 187 4.81 -12.51 -8.92
CA VAL A 187 4.20 -12.41 -7.60
C VAL A 187 4.49 -11.04 -7.03
N LYS A 188 3.43 -10.29 -6.69
CA LYS A 188 3.50 -8.97 -6.09
C LYS A 188 2.75 -8.91 -4.77
N CYS A 189 3.13 -7.96 -3.92
CA CYS A 189 2.32 -7.63 -2.76
C CYS A 189 1.10 -6.80 -3.19
N SER A 190 -0.12 -7.30 -2.95
CA SER A 190 -1.38 -6.64 -3.33
C SER A 190 -1.65 -5.32 -2.58
N LYS A 191 -0.87 -5.01 -1.53
CA LYS A 191 -1.03 -3.79 -0.72
C LYS A 191 -0.11 -2.65 -1.12
N CYS A 192 1.08 -2.95 -1.65
CA CYS A 192 2.08 -1.91 -1.95
C CYS A 192 2.79 -2.10 -3.29
N ASP A 193 2.34 -3.04 -4.12
CA ASP A 193 2.91 -3.33 -5.45
C ASP A 193 4.37 -3.80 -5.44
N ALA A 194 4.92 -4.20 -4.29
CA ALA A 194 6.29 -4.69 -4.22
C ALA A 194 6.42 -5.98 -5.04
N HIS A 195 7.43 -6.04 -5.92
CA HIS A 195 7.82 -7.29 -6.56
C HIS A 195 8.35 -8.26 -5.50
N LEU A 196 7.87 -9.49 -5.52
CA LEU A 196 8.27 -10.54 -4.58
C LEU A 196 9.08 -11.63 -5.28
N GLY A 197 8.67 -12.05 -6.46
CA GLY A 197 9.25 -13.13 -7.21
C GLY A 197 8.35 -13.61 -8.33
N HIS A 198 8.40 -14.94 -8.63
CA HIS A 198 7.60 -15.55 -9.69
C HIS A 198 7.04 -16.92 -9.26
N ILE A 199 5.98 -17.34 -9.94
CA ILE A 199 5.41 -18.69 -9.79
C ILE A 199 5.87 -19.58 -10.95
N PHE A 200 6.16 -20.84 -10.62
CA PHE A 200 6.51 -21.89 -11.54
C PHE A 200 5.63 -23.13 -11.31
N ASN A 201 5.48 -23.97 -12.32
CA ASN A 201 4.67 -25.19 -12.28
C ASN A 201 5.50 -26.47 -12.01
N ASP A 202 6.62 -26.31 -11.33
CA ASP A 202 7.58 -27.36 -10.99
C ASP A 202 7.65 -27.63 -9.48
N GLY A 203 6.60 -27.25 -8.75
CA GLY A 203 6.45 -27.49 -7.32
C GLY A 203 6.04 -28.92 -6.98
N PRO A 204 5.91 -29.25 -5.68
CA PRO A 204 5.53 -30.59 -5.20
C PRO A 204 4.12 -30.97 -5.69
N ILE A 205 4.02 -32.05 -6.48
CA ILE A 205 2.75 -32.51 -7.09
C ILE A 205 1.67 -32.77 -6.05
N ASN A 206 2.04 -33.38 -4.91
CA ASN A 206 1.14 -33.67 -3.80
C ASN A 206 0.69 -32.43 -3.01
N LYS A 207 1.20 -31.25 -3.35
CA LYS A 207 0.88 -29.94 -2.76
C LYS A 207 0.33 -28.93 -3.81
N GLY A 208 -0.16 -29.43 -4.95
CA GLY A 208 -0.76 -28.58 -5.98
C GLY A 208 0.17 -28.24 -7.15
N GLY A 209 1.45 -28.67 -7.13
CA GLY A 209 2.39 -28.56 -8.24
C GLY A 209 2.95 -27.16 -8.52
N MET A 210 2.58 -26.16 -7.72
CA MET A 210 3.05 -24.79 -7.88
C MET A 210 4.25 -24.51 -6.97
N ARG A 211 5.17 -23.68 -7.43
CA ARG A 211 6.30 -23.16 -6.66
C ARG A 211 6.34 -21.64 -6.73
N TYR A 212 6.08 -20.99 -5.63
CA TYR A 212 6.31 -19.58 -5.42
C TYR A 212 7.80 -19.39 -5.10
N CYS A 213 8.56 -18.88 -6.03
CA CYS A 213 10.00 -18.59 -5.90
C CYS A 213 10.16 -17.12 -5.54
N ILE A 214 10.47 -16.85 -4.29
CA ILE A 214 10.38 -15.51 -3.70
C ILE A 214 11.77 -15.02 -3.31
N ASN A 215 12.07 -13.75 -3.56
CA ASN A 215 13.32 -13.13 -3.12
C ASN A 215 13.32 -12.94 -1.60
N SER A 216 14.37 -13.36 -0.91
CA SER A 216 14.55 -13.06 0.52
C SER A 216 14.50 -11.56 0.79
N ALA A 217 15.13 -10.78 -0.10
CA ALA A 217 15.17 -9.32 -0.01
C ALA A 217 13.79 -8.63 -0.04
N SER A 218 12.74 -9.32 -0.50
CA SER A 218 11.38 -8.80 -0.52
C SER A 218 10.59 -9.08 0.76
N MET A 219 11.17 -9.84 1.68
CA MET A 219 10.50 -10.32 2.89
C MET A 219 11.22 -9.91 4.17
N ASP A 220 10.47 -9.89 5.25
CA ASP A 220 10.92 -9.87 6.64
C ASP A 220 10.37 -11.13 7.34
N PHE A 221 11.15 -11.76 8.21
CA PHE A 221 10.76 -12.98 8.93
C PHE A 221 10.55 -12.69 10.41
N LYS A 222 9.46 -13.20 10.96
CA LYS A 222 9.19 -13.15 12.40
C LYS A 222 9.00 -14.57 12.90
N GLU A 223 9.88 -14.96 13.81
CA GLU A 223 9.82 -16.22 14.52
C GLU A 223 8.62 -16.24 15.49
N GLU A 224 7.93 -17.37 15.58
CA GLU A 224 6.84 -17.59 16.53
C GLU A 224 7.34 -17.71 17.99
#